data_be14920e210c8b83ec51cb51edb78e12
#
_entry.id   be14920e210c8b83ec51cb51edb78e12
#
_cell.length_a   1.000
_cell.length_b   1.000
_cell.length_c   1.000
_cell.angle_alpha   90.00
_cell.angle_beta   90.00
_cell.angle_gamma   90.00
#
_symmetry.space_group_name_H-M   'P 1'
#
loop_
_entity.id
_entity.type
_entity.pdbx_description
1 polymer ?
#
loop_
_entity_poly.entity_id
_entity_poly.type
_entity_poly.pdbx_seq_one_letter_code
_entity_poly.pdbx_strand_id
1 'polypeptide(L)'
;MIERQFNWRLLLAVLAIGIVSGTVIYSQYLAKKIESEEQQKVEQWLAASKAILNPDLTLPNMIRNEQHAIPIIETNEKDSITNFFNLDSVKAAKDRTYLTRKLKEFGSQNHPLEIKWSDTPYTANRYYYGHTPLLDQVRYYPLVQLFIVTLFIFFIVYSITVSNKATQNQVWAGMAKETAHQLGTPISSLQGWIEMLKENGTKEYILAELQKDVDRLKLVSDRFGKIGSTPHVEKSDIVSQIEHMVEYIKKRTTDKVKFSISTHENKIIMAYISKPLFDWVIENLLKNALDAMEGKGEINIDIKKEKKEIFIDISDTGKGIAPGNIRRVFKPGFTTKKRGWGLGLSLSKRIIERYHQGELFVKQSELGKGTTFRIVLKSDIQQPGEQKQSETNPGQI
;
A
#
# COMPACT_ATOMS: atom_id res chain seq x y z
N MET A 1 10.77 24.97 -21.97
CA MET A 1 11.56 23.75 -22.09
C MET A 1 10.92 22.71 -21.18
N ILE A 2 10.09 21.81 -21.73
CA ILE A 2 9.39 20.76 -20.96
C ILE A 2 10.40 19.66 -20.74
N GLU A 3 11.01 19.58 -19.57
CA GLU A 3 11.77 18.41 -19.16
C GLU A 3 10.81 17.20 -19.13
N ARG A 4 10.94 16.36 -20.11
CA ARG A 4 10.35 15.03 -20.18
C ARG A 4 10.93 14.24 -19.00
N GLN A 5 10.27 14.24 -17.86
CA GLN A 5 10.62 13.32 -16.76
C GLN A 5 10.53 11.91 -17.32
N PHE A 6 11.68 11.35 -17.62
CA PHE A 6 11.84 9.98 -18.08
C PHE A 6 11.24 9.05 -17.04
N ASN A 7 10.12 8.41 -17.39
CA ASN A 7 9.37 7.55 -16.47
C ASN A 7 10.14 6.23 -16.24
N TRP A 8 11.14 6.27 -15.37
CA TRP A 8 11.90 5.07 -14.95
C TRP A 8 11.02 3.89 -14.59
N ARG A 9 9.82 4.17 -14.07
CA ARG A 9 8.81 3.16 -13.73
C ARG A 9 8.32 2.41 -14.96
N LEU A 10 8.08 3.12 -16.05
CA LEU A 10 7.63 2.53 -17.31
C LEU A 10 8.77 1.74 -17.96
N LEU A 11 9.98 2.23 -17.90
CA LEU A 11 11.16 1.51 -18.39
C LEU A 11 11.38 0.20 -17.63
N LEU A 12 11.33 0.22 -16.31
CA LEU A 12 11.46 -0.98 -15.47
C LEU A 12 10.35 -1.99 -15.74
N ALA A 13 9.11 -1.54 -15.92
CA ALA A 13 7.99 -2.42 -16.27
C ALA A 13 8.19 -3.06 -17.64
N VAL A 14 8.59 -2.30 -18.66
CA VAL A 14 8.87 -2.81 -20.01
C VAL A 14 10.04 -3.81 -20.00
N LEU A 15 11.10 -3.52 -19.26
CA LEU A 15 12.26 -4.40 -19.11
C LEU A 15 11.88 -5.70 -18.39
N ALA A 16 11.08 -5.63 -17.33
CA ALA A 16 10.58 -6.81 -16.63
C ALA A 16 9.68 -7.69 -17.52
N ILE A 17 8.78 -7.09 -18.30
CA ILE A 17 7.94 -7.79 -19.26
C ILE A 17 8.80 -8.44 -20.34
N GLY A 18 9.83 -7.74 -20.85
CA GLY A 18 10.75 -8.26 -21.84
C GLY A 18 11.53 -9.48 -21.34
N ILE A 19 12.06 -9.44 -20.12
CA ILE A 19 12.77 -10.56 -19.49
C ILE A 19 11.83 -11.76 -19.31
N VAL A 20 10.64 -11.54 -18.75
CA VAL A 20 9.67 -12.63 -18.55
C VAL A 20 9.24 -13.25 -19.87
N SER A 21 8.90 -12.42 -20.85
CA SER A 21 8.50 -12.91 -22.18
C SER A 21 9.62 -13.70 -22.87
N GLY A 22 10.86 -13.20 -22.80
CA GLY A 22 12.02 -13.89 -23.39
C GLY A 22 12.28 -15.25 -22.73
N THR A 23 12.19 -15.32 -21.41
CA THR A 23 12.38 -16.59 -20.68
C THR A 23 11.25 -17.58 -20.91
N VAL A 24 10.00 -17.13 -21.04
CA VAL A 24 8.86 -18.00 -21.39
C VAL A 24 9.09 -18.61 -22.78
N ILE A 25 9.44 -17.79 -23.78
CA ILE A 25 9.71 -18.26 -25.14
C ILE A 25 10.86 -19.26 -25.16
N TYR A 26 11.97 -18.93 -24.47
CA TYR A 26 13.13 -19.81 -24.39
C TYR A 26 12.83 -21.13 -23.69
N SER A 27 12.08 -21.09 -22.59
CA SER A 27 11.67 -22.29 -21.85
C SER A 27 10.76 -23.20 -22.70
N GLN A 28 9.80 -22.63 -23.45
CA GLN A 28 8.97 -23.39 -24.36
C GLN A 28 9.79 -24.04 -25.50
N TYR A 29 10.75 -23.31 -26.06
CA TYR A 29 11.68 -23.86 -27.05
C TYR A 29 12.48 -25.03 -26.50
N LEU A 30 13.04 -24.87 -25.28
CA LEU A 30 13.83 -25.89 -24.61
C LEU A 30 12.98 -27.13 -24.26
N ALA A 31 11.78 -26.91 -23.74
CA ALA A 31 10.85 -28.01 -23.44
C ALA A 31 10.51 -28.83 -24.69
N LYS A 32 10.19 -28.17 -25.80
CA LYS A 32 9.90 -28.84 -27.07
C LYS A 32 11.11 -29.60 -27.62
N LYS A 33 12.32 -29.08 -27.44
CA LYS A 33 13.55 -29.77 -27.85
C LYS A 33 13.81 -31.02 -27.01
N ILE A 34 13.64 -30.93 -25.67
CA ILE A 34 13.77 -32.08 -24.78
C ILE A 34 12.70 -33.14 -25.09
N GLU A 35 11.45 -32.75 -25.32
CA GLU A 35 10.36 -33.64 -25.69
C GLU A 35 10.69 -34.43 -26.97
N SER A 36 11.23 -33.77 -28.00
CA SER A 36 11.70 -34.41 -29.23
C SER A 36 12.87 -35.39 -29.00
N GLU A 37 13.83 -35.03 -28.17
CA GLU A 37 14.92 -35.91 -27.77
C GLU A 37 14.45 -37.13 -26.97
N GLU A 38 13.50 -36.95 -26.06
CA GLU A 38 12.83 -38.04 -25.29
C GLU A 38 12.15 -39.00 -26.24
N GLN A 39 11.37 -38.48 -27.20
CA GLN A 39 10.70 -39.32 -28.20
C GLN A 39 11.69 -40.16 -29.01
N GLN A 40 12.76 -39.56 -29.52
CA GLN A 40 13.81 -40.27 -30.24
C GLN A 40 14.47 -41.38 -29.44
N LYS A 41 14.72 -41.13 -28.13
CA LYS A 41 15.30 -42.13 -27.23
C LYS A 41 14.33 -43.30 -27.01
N VAL A 42 13.03 -43.05 -26.89
CA VAL A 42 12.02 -44.12 -26.76
C VAL A 42 11.94 -44.93 -28.07
N GLU A 43 11.97 -44.29 -29.24
CA GLU A 43 11.98 -44.99 -30.54
C GLU A 43 13.22 -45.84 -30.71
N GLN A 44 14.41 -45.35 -30.31
CA GLN A 44 15.66 -46.14 -30.33
C GLN A 44 15.58 -47.34 -29.37
N TRP A 45 15.06 -47.12 -28.15
CA TRP A 45 14.84 -48.20 -27.17
C TRP A 45 13.89 -49.25 -27.69
N LEU A 46 12.79 -48.84 -28.37
CA LEU A 46 11.82 -49.71 -29.00
C LEU A 46 12.43 -50.53 -30.13
N ALA A 47 13.22 -49.89 -31.01
CA ALA A 47 13.95 -50.58 -32.09
C ALA A 47 14.95 -51.62 -31.53
N ALA A 48 15.67 -51.26 -30.47
CA ALA A 48 16.56 -52.16 -29.76
C ALA A 48 15.82 -53.35 -29.15
N SER A 49 14.64 -53.08 -28.50
CA SER A 49 13.79 -54.14 -27.92
C SER A 49 13.26 -55.14 -28.97
N LYS A 50 12.94 -54.64 -30.18
CA LYS A 50 12.56 -55.49 -31.33
C LYS A 50 13.74 -56.30 -31.89
N ALA A 51 14.95 -55.75 -31.90
CA ALA A 51 16.14 -56.40 -32.41
C ALA A 51 16.69 -57.53 -31.49
N ILE A 52 16.28 -57.60 -30.21
CA ILE A 52 16.67 -58.66 -29.27
C ILE A 52 16.25 -60.07 -29.75
N LEU A 53 15.33 -60.15 -30.72
CA LEU A 53 14.93 -61.43 -31.34
C LEU A 53 15.98 -61.94 -32.33
N ASN A 54 17.03 -61.18 -32.69
CA ASN A 54 18.13 -61.55 -33.52
C ASN A 54 19.38 -62.02 -32.74
N PRO A 55 20.26 -62.92 -33.25
CA PRO A 55 21.37 -63.52 -32.51
C PRO A 55 22.50 -62.57 -32.04
N ASP A 56 22.53 -61.31 -32.52
CA ASP A 56 23.55 -60.32 -32.15
C ASP A 56 22.99 -59.37 -31.06
N LEU A 57 23.18 -59.74 -29.81
CA LEU A 57 22.50 -59.18 -28.64
C LEU A 57 23.23 -58.03 -27.93
N THR A 58 24.46 -57.69 -28.34
CA THR A 58 25.27 -56.76 -27.54
C THR A 58 24.78 -55.31 -27.66
N LEU A 59 24.56 -54.77 -28.82
CA LEU A 59 24.16 -53.38 -29.06
C LEU A 59 22.73 -53.07 -28.59
N PRO A 60 21.72 -53.94 -28.90
CA PRO A 60 20.37 -53.75 -28.38
C PRO A 60 20.28 -53.73 -26.87
N ASN A 61 20.99 -54.60 -26.17
CA ASN A 61 21.01 -54.64 -24.71
C ASN A 61 21.69 -53.40 -24.10
N MET A 62 22.74 -52.85 -24.71
CA MET A 62 23.34 -51.58 -24.26
C MET A 62 22.35 -50.42 -24.35
N ILE A 63 21.70 -50.22 -25.49
CA ILE A 63 20.70 -49.16 -25.68
C ILE A 63 19.52 -49.31 -24.69
N ARG A 64 19.05 -50.52 -24.46
CA ARG A 64 17.99 -50.79 -23.54
C ARG A 64 18.38 -50.49 -22.08
N ASN A 65 19.58 -50.80 -21.67
CA ASN A 65 20.06 -50.63 -20.30
C ASN A 65 20.51 -49.18 -19.99
N GLU A 66 20.83 -48.37 -21.00
CA GLU A 66 21.21 -46.97 -20.83
C GLU A 66 20.03 -46.03 -20.64
N GLN A 67 18.82 -46.52 -20.91
CA GLN A 67 17.56 -45.72 -20.75
C GLN A 67 17.04 -45.80 -19.30
N HIS A 68 17.59 -44.96 -18.41
CA HIS A 68 17.20 -44.95 -17.01
C HIS A 68 16.28 -43.78 -16.61
N ALA A 69 15.98 -42.86 -17.54
CA ALA A 69 15.31 -41.61 -17.20
C ALA A 69 13.81 -41.57 -17.57
N ILE A 70 13.42 -42.16 -18.72
CA ILE A 70 12.04 -42.04 -19.21
C ILE A 70 11.19 -43.19 -18.63
N PRO A 71 10.07 -42.87 -17.95
CA PRO A 71 9.16 -43.93 -17.44
C PRO A 71 8.33 -44.46 -18.60
N ILE A 72 8.28 -45.81 -18.71
CA ILE A 72 7.57 -46.52 -19.78
C ILE A 72 6.63 -47.58 -19.18
N ILE A 73 5.42 -47.71 -19.70
CA ILE A 73 4.47 -48.80 -19.41
C ILE A 73 4.17 -49.55 -20.69
N GLU A 74 4.39 -50.84 -20.67
CA GLU A 74 4.09 -51.75 -21.77
C GLU A 74 2.68 -52.37 -21.55
N THR A 75 1.86 -52.38 -22.60
CA THR A 75 0.55 -52.99 -22.58
C THR A 75 0.41 -53.95 -23.79
N ASN A 76 -0.49 -54.88 -23.69
CA ASN A 76 -0.91 -55.69 -24.83
C ASN A 76 -1.93 -54.94 -25.71
N GLU A 77 -2.43 -55.65 -26.76
CA GLU A 77 -3.45 -55.10 -27.70
C GLU A 77 -4.75 -54.69 -27.04
N LYS A 78 -5.03 -55.15 -25.82
CA LYS A 78 -6.24 -54.84 -25.01
C LYS A 78 -5.96 -53.76 -23.95
N ASP A 79 -4.85 -53.04 -24.07
CA ASP A 79 -4.34 -52.05 -23.09
C ASP A 79 -4.19 -52.58 -21.67
N SER A 80 -4.04 -53.92 -21.52
CA SER A 80 -3.67 -54.50 -20.23
C SER A 80 -2.18 -54.39 -19.98
N ILE A 81 -1.77 -53.88 -18.81
CA ILE A 81 -0.38 -53.65 -18.43
C ILE A 81 0.34 -54.98 -18.35
N THR A 82 1.39 -55.17 -19.12
CA THR A 82 2.25 -56.38 -19.12
C THR A 82 3.58 -56.15 -18.41
N ASN A 83 4.14 -54.94 -18.57
CA ASN A 83 5.42 -54.60 -17.92
C ASN A 83 5.54 -53.09 -17.70
N PHE A 84 6.54 -52.65 -16.93
CA PHE A 84 6.86 -51.24 -16.72
C PHE A 84 8.36 -51.04 -16.49
N PHE A 85 8.88 -49.85 -16.89
CA PHE A 85 10.30 -49.49 -16.79
C PHE A 85 10.42 -48.09 -16.19
N ASN A 86 11.46 -47.90 -15.35
CA ASN A 86 11.79 -46.59 -14.74
C ASN A 86 10.64 -45.98 -13.91
N LEU A 87 9.81 -46.83 -13.29
CA LEU A 87 8.78 -46.45 -12.34
C LEU A 87 9.10 -47.06 -10.97
N ASP A 88 8.56 -46.43 -9.91
CA ASP A 88 8.77 -46.87 -8.53
C ASP A 88 8.10 -48.23 -8.28
N SER A 89 8.90 -49.30 -8.22
CA SER A 89 8.45 -50.69 -8.01
C SER A 89 7.78 -50.86 -6.65
N VAL A 90 8.19 -50.12 -5.63
CA VAL A 90 7.60 -50.21 -4.28
C VAL A 90 6.18 -49.63 -4.28
N LYS A 91 5.97 -48.50 -4.97
CA LYS A 91 4.63 -47.91 -5.13
C LYS A 91 3.73 -48.78 -6.01
N ALA A 92 4.29 -49.35 -7.10
CA ALA A 92 3.54 -50.26 -7.95
C ALA A 92 3.06 -51.52 -7.23
N ALA A 93 3.86 -52.05 -6.26
CA ALA A 93 3.49 -53.19 -5.43
C ALA A 93 2.47 -52.87 -4.34
N LYS A 94 2.53 -51.65 -3.78
CA LYS A 94 1.62 -51.24 -2.68
C LYS A 94 0.26 -50.70 -3.17
N ASP A 95 0.21 -50.02 -4.31
CA ASP A 95 -1.00 -49.40 -4.86
C ASP A 95 -1.35 -50.01 -6.21
N ARG A 96 -2.36 -50.89 -6.21
CA ARG A 96 -2.87 -51.53 -7.45
C ARG A 96 -3.34 -50.56 -8.50
N THR A 97 -3.70 -49.33 -8.13
CA THR A 97 -4.20 -48.31 -9.05
C THR A 97 -3.08 -47.43 -9.56
N TYR A 98 -1.86 -47.50 -9.02
CA TYR A 98 -0.72 -46.64 -9.35
C TYR A 98 -0.37 -46.72 -10.86
N LEU A 99 -0.19 -47.92 -11.38
CA LEU A 99 0.18 -48.12 -12.79
C LEU A 99 -0.95 -47.74 -13.73
N THR A 100 -2.20 -48.00 -13.39
CA THR A 100 -3.37 -47.60 -14.21
C THR A 100 -3.50 -46.08 -14.29
N ARG A 101 -3.25 -45.40 -13.17
CA ARG A 101 -3.22 -43.93 -13.12
C ARG A 101 -2.09 -43.36 -13.98
N LYS A 102 -0.90 -43.96 -13.86
CA LYS A 102 0.26 -43.57 -14.68
C LYS A 102 0.06 -43.86 -16.18
N LEU A 103 -0.60 -44.97 -16.53
CA LEU A 103 -0.96 -45.27 -17.90
C LEU A 103 -1.86 -44.20 -18.52
N LYS A 104 -2.88 -43.76 -17.78
CA LYS A 104 -3.77 -42.68 -18.21
C LYS A 104 -3.04 -41.35 -18.33
N GLU A 105 -2.14 -41.05 -17.40
CA GLU A 105 -1.29 -39.87 -17.42
C GLU A 105 -0.40 -39.87 -18.67
N PHE A 106 0.32 -40.94 -18.95
CA PHE A 106 1.22 -41.04 -20.10
C PHE A 106 0.47 -40.99 -21.42
N GLY A 107 -0.71 -41.62 -21.52
CA GLY A 107 -1.57 -41.54 -22.70
C GLY A 107 -2.13 -40.14 -22.97
N SER A 108 -2.20 -39.27 -21.95
CA SER A 108 -2.56 -37.84 -22.13
C SER A 108 -1.36 -36.98 -22.51
N GLN A 109 -0.13 -37.42 -22.20
CA GLN A 109 1.10 -36.70 -22.50
C GLN A 109 1.63 -36.99 -23.90
N ASN A 110 1.64 -38.27 -24.30
CA ASN A 110 2.22 -38.74 -25.55
C ASN A 110 1.34 -39.80 -26.22
N HIS A 111 1.38 -39.86 -27.55
CA HIS A 111 0.78 -40.97 -28.28
C HIS A 111 1.58 -42.26 -28.03
N PRO A 112 0.91 -43.39 -27.76
CA PRO A 112 1.62 -44.65 -27.56
C PRO A 112 2.32 -45.12 -28.83
N LEU A 113 3.50 -45.70 -28.68
CA LEU A 113 4.24 -46.35 -29.76
C LEU A 113 3.86 -47.83 -29.80
N GLU A 114 3.65 -48.39 -30.98
CA GLU A 114 3.16 -49.76 -31.14
C GLU A 114 4.22 -50.63 -31.86
N ILE A 115 4.49 -51.83 -31.31
CA ILE A 115 5.21 -52.89 -31.98
C ILE A 115 4.25 -54.01 -32.33
N LYS A 116 4.09 -54.25 -33.63
CA LYS A 116 3.35 -55.41 -34.16
C LYS A 116 4.24 -56.62 -34.26
N TRP A 117 3.82 -57.75 -33.68
CA TRP A 117 4.54 -59.01 -33.68
C TRP A 117 4.00 -59.98 -34.75
N SER A 118 2.68 -60.01 -34.95
CA SER A 118 1.99 -60.85 -35.96
C SER A 118 0.71 -60.18 -36.43
N ASP A 119 0.36 -60.42 -37.71
CA ASP A 119 -0.92 -59.97 -38.27
C ASP A 119 -2.02 -61.03 -38.16
N THR A 120 -1.64 -62.32 -37.98
CA THR A 120 -2.60 -63.44 -37.86
C THR A 120 -2.10 -64.55 -36.91
N PRO A 121 -2.62 -64.59 -35.63
CA PRO A 121 -3.52 -63.62 -35.01
C PRO A 121 -2.83 -62.27 -34.74
N TYR A 122 -3.58 -61.19 -34.71
CA TYR A 122 -3.01 -59.86 -34.43
C TYR A 122 -2.50 -59.84 -33.01
N THR A 123 -1.19 -59.58 -32.88
CA THR A 123 -0.52 -59.38 -31.60
C THR A 123 0.36 -58.17 -31.66
N ALA A 124 0.14 -57.24 -30.77
CA ALA A 124 0.89 -56.01 -30.67
C ALA A 124 1.09 -55.57 -29.21
N ASN A 125 2.22 -54.98 -28.94
CA ASN A 125 2.47 -54.31 -27.67
C ASN A 125 2.46 -52.80 -27.91
N ARG A 126 1.83 -52.06 -26.97
CA ARG A 126 1.81 -50.60 -26.96
C ARG A 126 2.65 -50.10 -25.80
N TYR A 127 3.47 -49.10 -26.08
CA TYR A 127 4.40 -48.51 -25.15
C TYR A 127 3.98 -47.07 -24.86
N TYR A 128 3.47 -46.84 -23.65
CA TYR A 128 3.12 -45.54 -23.14
C TYR A 128 4.31 -44.99 -22.36
N TYR A 129 4.73 -43.75 -22.66
CA TYR A 129 5.85 -43.13 -21.99
C TYR A 129 5.48 -41.75 -21.45
N GLY A 130 6.02 -41.43 -20.29
CA GLY A 130 5.78 -40.17 -19.60
C GLY A 130 6.97 -39.21 -19.72
N HIS A 131 6.73 -37.98 -19.34
CA HIS A 131 7.78 -36.95 -19.27
C HIS A 131 8.78 -37.27 -18.18
N THR A 132 10.04 -36.89 -18.40
CA THR A 132 11.06 -36.95 -17.36
C THR A 132 10.86 -35.80 -16.35
N PRO A 133 11.32 -35.94 -15.11
CA PRO A 133 11.30 -34.85 -14.13
C PRO A 133 11.99 -33.57 -14.62
N LEU A 134 12.98 -33.72 -15.49
CA LEU A 134 13.70 -32.59 -16.09
C LEU A 134 12.79 -31.75 -17.01
N LEU A 135 12.01 -32.43 -17.86
CA LEU A 135 11.06 -31.76 -18.76
C LEU A 135 9.98 -31.01 -17.95
N ASP A 136 9.47 -31.63 -16.89
CA ASP A 136 8.49 -30.99 -16.01
C ASP A 136 9.08 -29.76 -15.31
N GLN A 137 10.32 -29.82 -14.80
CA GLN A 137 10.99 -28.66 -14.21
C GLN A 137 11.14 -27.52 -15.22
N VAL A 138 11.56 -27.80 -16.44
CA VAL A 138 11.70 -26.79 -17.49
C VAL A 138 10.35 -26.16 -17.86
N ARG A 139 9.29 -26.94 -17.88
CA ARG A 139 7.93 -26.47 -18.19
C ARG A 139 7.39 -25.53 -17.10
N TYR A 140 7.63 -25.80 -15.82
CA TYR A 140 7.14 -24.98 -14.69
C TYR A 140 8.05 -23.81 -14.34
N TYR A 141 9.31 -23.82 -14.77
CA TYR A 141 10.29 -22.77 -14.47
C TYR A 141 9.80 -21.34 -14.77
N PRO A 142 9.11 -21.05 -15.91
CA PRO A 142 8.61 -19.71 -16.19
C PRO A 142 7.58 -19.20 -15.18
N LEU A 143 6.75 -20.07 -14.62
CA LEU A 143 5.75 -19.68 -13.61
C LEU A 143 6.44 -19.26 -12.31
N VAL A 144 7.44 -20.01 -11.86
CA VAL A 144 8.25 -19.66 -10.69
C VAL A 144 8.96 -18.33 -10.88
N GLN A 145 9.54 -18.13 -12.06
CA GLN A 145 10.22 -16.88 -12.40
C GLN A 145 9.26 -15.68 -12.45
N LEU A 146 8.08 -15.85 -13.03
CA LEU A 146 7.05 -14.81 -13.05
C LEU A 146 6.67 -14.38 -11.63
N PHE A 147 6.50 -15.35 -10.73
CA PHE A 147 6.19 -15.08 -9.33
C PHE A 147 7.31 -14.29 -8.64
N ILE A 148 8.57 -14.69 -8.81
CA ILE A 148 9.73 -14.00 -8.23
C ILE A 148 9.85 -12.56 -8.75
N VAL A 149 9.71 -12.35 -10.07
CA VAL A 149 9.79 -11.01 -10.68
C VAL A 149 8.65 -10.13 -10.18
N THR A 150 7.44 -10.66 -10.07
CA THR A 150 6.27 -9.91 -9.55
C THR A 150 6.49 -9.50 -8.10
N LEU A 151 7.00 -10.40 -7.27
CA LEU A 151 7.32 -10.12 -5.87
C LEU A 151 8.40 -9.04 -5.76
N PHE A 152 9.44 -9.11 -6.59
CA PHE A 152 10.53 -8.14 -6.62
C PHE A 152 10.03 -6.73 -7.01
N ILE A 153 9.19 -6.64 -8.05
CA ILE A 153 8.57 -5.37 -8.48
C ILE A 153 7.71 -4.80 -7.36
N PHE A 154 6.93 -5.64 -6.68
CA PHE A 154 6.11 -5.22 -5.54
C PHE A 154 6.96 -4.59 -4.43
N PHE A 155 8.07 -5.24 -4.05
CA PHE A 155 9.00 -4.70 -3.05
C PHE A 155 9.65 -3.38 -3.46
N ILE A 156 10.04 -3.24 -4.74
CA ILE A 156 10.61 -1.98 -5.25
C ILE A 156 9.57 -0.85 -5.15
N VAL A 157 8.34 -1.06 -5.62
CA VAL A 157 7.28 -0.05 -5.59
C VAL A 157 6.94 0.32 -4.15
N TYR A 158 6.85 -0.66 -3.26
CA TYR A 158 6.61 -0.45 -1.84
C TYR A 158 7.74 0.39 -1.21
N SER A 159 8.99 0.02 -1.43
CA SER A 159 10.18 0.73 -0.91
C SER A 159 10.23 2.19 -1.38
N ILE A 160 10.02 2.44 -2.68
CA ILE A 160 9.98 3.81 -3.24
C ILE A 160 8.84 4.62 -2.61
N THR A 161 7.68 4.01 -2.41
CA THR A 161 6.52 4.71 -1.83
C THR A 161 6.76 5.10 -0.38
N VAL A 162 7.35 4.19 0.42
CA VAL A 162 7.71 4.45 1.81
C VAL A 162 8.81 5.52 1.90
N SER A 163 9.85 5.42 1.07
CA SER A 163 10.95 6.40 1.03
C SER A 163 10.45 7.79 0.66
N ASN A 164 9.60 7.92 -0.35
CA ASN A 164 9.03 9.22 -0.75
C ASN A 164 8.20 9.85 0.38
N LYS A 165 7.40 9.05 1.11
CA LYS A 165 6.65 9.54 2.28
C LYS A 165 7.58 10.00 3.40
N ALA A 166 8.65 9.26 3.67
CA ALA A 166 9.65 9.61 4.68
C ALA A 166 10.35 10.92 4.32
N THR A 167 10.80 11.07 3.08
CA THR A 167 11.46 12.29 2.58
C THR A 167 10.54 13.50 2.66
N GLN A 168 9.28 13.38 2.20
CA GLN A 168 8.30 14.46 2.34
C GLN A 168 8.11 14.86 3.79
N ASN A 169 8.02 13.89 4.71
CA ASN A 169 7.87 14.16 6.14
C ASN A 169 9.07 14.91 6.71
N GLN A 170 10.26 14.52 6.30
CA GLN A 170 11.51 15.13 6.75
C GLN A 170 11.66 16.58 6.25
N VAL A 171 11.33 16.82 4.98
CA VAL A 171 11.31 18.19 4.39
C VAL A 171 10.32 19.06 5.14
N TRP A 172 9.10 18.60 5.42
CA TRP A 172 8.11 19.36 6.18
C TRP A 172 8.56 19.67 7.60
N ALA A 173 9.14 18.71 8.32
CA ALA A 173 9.65 18.90 9.66
C ALA A 173 10.83 19.90 9.66
N GLY A 174 11.73 19.79 8.68
CA GLY A 174 12.85 20.73 8.50
C GLY A 174 12.38 22.14 8.21
N MET A 175 11.44 22.30 7.26
CA MET A 175 10.86 23.62 6.95
C MET A 175 10.14 24.23 8.15
N ALA A 176 9.37 23.44 8.90
CA ALA A 176 8.65 23.93 10.08
C ALA A 176 9.62 24.41 11.16
N LYS A 177 10.67 23.63 11.45
CA LYS A 177 11.71 23.99 12.41
C LYS A 177 12.47 25.25 11.99
N GLU A 178 12.87 25.33 10.72
CA GLU A 178 13.56 26.48 10.16
C GLU A 178 12.67 27.74 10.20
N THR A 179 11.40 27.63 9.78
CA THR A 179 10.45 28.75 9.83
C THR A 179 10.24 29.25 11.27
N ALA A 180 10.12 28.35 12.23
CA ALA A 180 10.00 28.72 13.64
C ALA A 180 11.25 29.45 14.15
N HIS A 181 12.43 28.99 13.76
CA HIS A 181 13.70 29.62 14.14
C HIS A 181 13.88 30.99 13.49
N GLN A 182 13.61 31.10 12.20
CA GLN A 182 13.70 32.36 11.42
C GLN A 182 12.67 33.40 11.90
N LEU A 183 11.51 32.98 12.39
CA LEU A 183 10.52 33.90 12.98
C LEU A 183 10.83 34.26 14.42
N GLY A 184 11.42 33.35 15.19
CA GLY A 184 11.74 33.57 16.62
C GLY A 184 12.70 34.73 16.85
N THR A 185 13.73 34.86 16.00
CA THR A 185 14.75 35.93 16.14
C THR A 185 14.16 37.34 15.99
N PRO A 186 13.42 37.69 14.88
CA PRO A 186 12.80 39.01 14.75
C PRO A 186 11.73 39.28 15.80
N ILE A 187 11.00 38.23 16.24
CA ILE A 187 10.00 38.37 17.31
C ILE A 187 10.66 38.82 18.61
N SER A 188 11.76 38.17 19.00
CA SER A 188 12.51 38.57 20.20
C SER A 188 13.04 39.99 20.11
N SER A 189 13.50 40.41 18.93
CA SER A 189 13.93 41.79 18.67
C SER A 189 12.78 42.77 18.81
N LEU A 190 11.61 42.47 18.23
CA LEU A 190 10.41 43.32 18.33
C LEU A 190 9.91 43.42 19.77
N GLN A 191 9.99 42.38 20.57
CA GLN A 191 9.68 42.40 21.99
C GLN A 191 10.61 43.35 22.74
N GLY A 192 11.92 43.31 22.47
CA GLY A 192 12.88 44.24 23.03
C GLY A 192 12.59 45.70 22.67
N TRP A 193 12.23 45.97 21.42
CA TRP A 193 11.81 47.33 21.01
C TRP A 193 10.57 47.81 21.72
N ILE A 194 9.56 46.98 21.93
CA ILE A 194 8.33 47.31 22.67
C ILE A 194 8.67 47.67 24.10
N GLU A 195 9.58 46.94 24.78
CA GLU A 195 10.04 47.21 26.12
C GLU A 195 10.72 48.59 26.22
N MET A 196 11.62 48.89 25.28
CA MET A 196 12.28 50.20 25.19
C MET A 196 11.30 51.35 24.94
N LEU A 197 10.27 51.13 24.11
CA LEU A 197 9.23 52.13 23.83
C LEU A 197 8.34 52.40 25.05
N LYS A 198 8.09 51.38 25.90
CA LYS A 198 7.36 51.54 27.17
C LYS A 198 8.15 52.45 28.12
N GLU A 199 9.45 52.22 28.27
CA GLU A 199 10.31 53.00 29.13
C GLU A 199 10.41 54.47 28.69
N ASN A 200 10.35 54.76 27.36
CA ASN A 200 10.44 56.08 26.79
C ASN A 200 9.12 56.88 26.74
N GLY A 201 8.05 56.40 27.41
CA GLY A 201 6.77 57.12 27.54
C GLY A 201 5.94 57.16 26.27
N THR A 202 6.04 56.16 25.39
CA THR A 202 5.21 56.08 24.16
C THR A 202 3.73 55.86 24.51
N LYS A 203 2.83 56.44 23.68
CA LYS A 203 1.38 56.30 23.88
C LYS A 203 0.96 54.84 24.04
N GLU A 204 0.26 54.53 25.12
CA GLU A 204 -0.09 53.17 25.54
C GLU A 204 -0.90 52.38 24.47
N TYR A 205 -1.74 53.03 23.69
CA TYR A 205 -2.50 52.36 22.62
C TYR A 205 -1.61 51.82 21.50
N ILE A 206 -0.48 52.54 21.14
CA ILE A 206 0.46 52.07 20.12
C ILE A 206 1.20 50.84 20.60
N LEU A 207 1.64 50.85 21.87
CA LEU A 207 2.28 49.70 22.49
C LEU A 207 1.36 48.47 22.53
N ALA A 208 0.07 48.69 22.86
CA ALA A 208 -0.90 47.61 22.91
C ALA A 208 -1.11 46.96 21.52
N GLU A 209 -1.16 47.73 20.43
CA GLU A 209 -1.28 47.20 19.06
C GLU A 209 0.00 46.48 18.62
N LEU A 210 1.18 47.03 18.88
CA LEU A 210 2.45 46.37 18.60
C LEU A 210 2.59 45.03 19.37
N GLN A 211 2.21 45.04 20.64
CA GLN A 211 2.23 43.80 21.45
C GLN A 211 1.30 42.72 20.86
N LYS A 212 0.10 43.09 20.42
CA LYS A 212 -0.84 42.13 19.74
C LYS A 212 -0.20 41.51 18.50
N ASP A 213 0.48 42.30 17.67
CA ASP A 213 1.13 41.81 16.46
C ASP A 213 2.30 40.87 16.76
N VAL A 214 3.13 41.21 17.78
CA VAL A 214 4.21 40.34 18.24
C VAL A 214 3.69 39.05 18.84
N ASP A 215 2.65 39.11 19.66
CA ASP A 215 2.00 37.92 20.22
C ASP A 215 1.44 37.00 19.12
N ARG A 216 0.91 37.61 18.06
CA ARG A 216 0.43 36.87 16.89
C ARG A 216 1.56 36.17 16.14
N LEU A 217 2.68 36.85 15.92
CA LEU A 217 3.88 36.27 15.28
C LEU A 217 4.45 35.15 16.15
N LYS A 218 4.53 35.35 17.46
CA LYS A 218 4.98 34.33 18.40
C LYS A 218 4.12 33.09 18.36
N LEU A 219 2.78 33.26 18.34
CA LEU A 219 1.86 32.14 18.21
C LEU A 219 2.09 31.33 16.91
N VAL A 220 2.36 32.01 15.78
CA VAL A 220 2.67 31.38 14.50
C VAL A 220 4.00 30.61 14.59
N SER A 221 5.05 31.24 15.15
CA SER A 221 6.36 30.59 15.36
C SER A 221 6.26 29.32 16.22
N ASP A 222 5.56 29.41 17.34
CA ASP A 222 5.35 28.28 18.27
C ASP A 222 4.59 27.13 17.61
N ARG A 223 3.59 27.45 16.77
CA ARG A 223 2.82 26.46 16.00
C ARG A 223 3.70 25.72 15.01
N PHE A 224 4.55 26.42 14.26
CA PHE A 224 5.49 25.81 13.34
C PHE A 224 6.54 24.97 14.06
N GLY A 225 7.05 25.44 15.21
CA GLY A 225 7.98 24.66 16.05
C GLY A 225 7.42 23.33 16.51
N LYS A 226 6.12 23.30 16.88
CA LYS A 226 5.43 22.07 17.30
C LYS A 226 5.23 21.05 16.19
N ILE A 227 5.19 21.47 14.92
CA ILE A 227 5.12 20.56 13.78
C ILE A 227 6.43 19.79 13.58
N GLY A 228 7.57 20.40 13.93
CA GLY A 228 8.89 19.77 13.84
C GLY A 228 9.25 18.87 15.02
N SER A 229 8.45 18.89 16.10
CA SER A 229 8.65 18.10 17.31
C SER A 229 7.59 17.02 17.48
N THR A 230 7.74 16.14 18.46
CA THR A 230 6.72 15.17 18.86
C THR A 230 5.75 15.88 19.82
N PRO A 231 4.53 16.24 19.39
CA PRO A 231 3.61 16.96 20.25
C PRO A 231 3.11 16.07 21.38
N HIS A 232 2.96 16.64 22.57
CA HIS A 232 2.32 15.97 23.68
C HIS A 232 0.82 15.80 23.38
N VAL A 233 0.33 14.58 23.50
CA VAL A 233 -1.07 14.21 23.30
C VAL A 233 -1.66 13.84 24.65
N GLU A 234 -2.76 14.46 25.05
CA GLU A 234 -3.42 14.23 26.33
C GLU A 234 -4.92 13.97 26.15
N LYS A 235 -5.52 13.25 27.07
CA LYS A 235 -6.96 12.98 27.08
C LYS A 235 -7.71 14.27 27.41
N SER A 236 -8.50 14.77 26.46
CA SER A 236 -9.17 16.06 26.57
C SER A 236 -10.60 16.00 26.05
N ASP A 237 -11.48 16.83 26.58
CA ASP A 237 -12.84 16.99 26.09
C ASP A 237 -12.85 17.82 24.81
N ILE A 238 -13.22 17.18 23.71
CA ILE A 238 -13.26 17.78 22.37
C ILE A 238 -14.36 18.82 22.26
N VAL A 239 -15.49 18.60 22.90
CA VAL A 239 -16.65 19.51 22.83
C VAL A 239 -16.24 20.85 23.42
N SER A 240 -15.73 20.84 24.64
CA SER A 240 -15.25 22.06 25.33
C SER A 240 -14.17 22.77 24.53
N GLN A 241 -13.24 22.01 23.89
CA GLN A 241 -12.18 22.59 23.09
C GLN A 241 -12.70 23.28 21.83
N ILE A 242 -13.70 22.70 21.16
CA ILE A 242 -14.34 23.29 19.98
C ILE A 242 -15.16 24.50 20.35
N GLU A 243 -15.94 24.43 21.44
CA GLU A 243 -16.72 25.57 21.97
C GLU A 243 -15.85 26.77 22.27
N HIS A 244 -14.72 26.55 22.96
CA HIS A 244 -13.73 27.59 23.22
C HIS A 244 -13.19 28.24 21.93
N MET A 245 -12.88 27.45 20.93
CA MET A 245 -12.38 27.97 19.66
C MET A 245 -13.46 28.72 18.85
N VAL A 246 -14.70 28.25 18.88
CA VAL A 246 -15.86 28.94 18.26
C VAL A 246 -16.08 30.29 18.91
N GLU A 247 -16.09 30.37 20.23
CA GLU A 247 -16.23 31.64 20.97
C GLU A 247 -15.08 32.62 20.64
N TYR A 248 -13.84 32.09 20.53
CA TYR A 248 -12.70 32.91 20.15
C TYR A 248 -12.85 33.51 18.74
N ILE A 249 -13.33 32.73 17.77
CA ILE A 249 -13.57 33.18 16.39
C ILE A 249 -14.77 34.12 16.33
N LYS A 250 -15.85 33.82 17.01
CA LYS A 250 -17.09 34.61 17.06
C LYS A 250 -16.86 36.06 17.53
N LYS A 251 -16.03 36.26 18.55
CA LYS A 251 -15.60 37.60 19.01
C LYS A 251 -14.87 38.45 17.97
N ARG A 252 -14.38 37.85 16.90
CA ARG A 252 -13.62 38.49 15.84
C ARG A 252 -14.34 38.52 14.50
N THR A 253 -15.57 38.05 14.47
CA THR A 253 -16.41 37.95 13.30
C THR A 253 -17.60 38.90 13.42
N THR A 254 -18.14 39.36 12.31
CA THR A 254 -19.32 40.22 12.28
C THR A 254 -20.57 39.42 12.66
N ASP A 255 -21.58 40.08 13.23
CA ASP A 255 -22.88 39.46 13.63
C ASP A 255 -23.68 38.85 12.44
N LYS A 256 -23.14 38.95 11.22
CA LYS A 256 -23.73 38.41 9.99
C LYS A 256 -23.48 36.91 9.81
N VAL A 257 -22.65 36.29 10.68
CA VAL A 257 -22.35 34.88 10.65
C VAL A 257 -22.94 34.20 11.88
N LYS A 258 -23.81 33.21 11.64
CA LYS A 258 -24.39 32.38 12.71
C LYS A 258 -23.53 31.14 12.92
N PHE A 259 -23.31 30.81 14.20
CA PHE A 259 -22.62 29.60 14.62
C PHE A 259 -23.58 28.71 15.40
N SER A 260 -23.62 27.42 15.07
CA SER A 260 -24.35 26.40 15.82
C SER A 260 -23.43 25.21 16.10
N ILE A 261 -23.54 24.65 17.29
CA ILE A 261 -22.83 23.44 17.72
C ILE A 261 -23.89 22.45 18.17
N SER A 262 -23.89 21.25 17.60
CA SER A 262 -24.77 20.15 18.01
C SER A 262 -23.89 18.97 18.48
N THR A 263 -24.30 18.44 19.66
CA THR A 263 -23.69 17.23 20.22
C THR A 263 -24.85 16.26 20.50
N HIS A 264 -24.95 15.15 19.75
CA HIS A 264 -26.13 14.29 19.80
C HIS A 264 -26.48 13.89 21.24
N GLU A 265 -25.88 12.95 21.88
CA GLU A 265 -26.29 12.49 23.23
C GLU A 265 -25.26 12.80 24.32
N ASN A 266 -24.05 13.19 23.93
CA ASN A 266 -22.92 13.32 24.87
C ASN A 266 -22.42 14.75 24.96
N LYS A 267 -22.64 15.40 26.08
CA LYS A 267 -22.07 16.74 26.38
C LYS A 267 -20.55 16.71 26.54
N ILE A 268 -19.97 15.57 26.88
CA ILE A 268 -18.55 15.39 27.11
C ILE A 268 -18.07 14.25 26.21
N ILE A 269 -17.14 14.53 25.31
CA ILE A 269 -16.53 13.55 24.40
C ILE A 269 -15.02 13.60 24.54
N MET A 270 -14.44 12.58 25.19
CA MET A 270 -13.00 12.48 25.44
C MET A 270 -12.28 11.87 24.26
N ALA A 271 -11.16 12.50 23.84
CA ALA A 271 -10.18 11.94 22.92
C ALA A 271 -8.76 12.33 23.31
N TYR A 272 -7.78 11.60 22.75
CA TYR A 272 -6.39 11.95 22.90
C TYR A 272 -5.99 12.96 21.83
N ILE A 273 -5.77 14.21 22.24
CA ILE A 273 -5.40 15.31 21.34
C ILE A 273 -4.24 16.15 21.90
N SER A 274 -3.49 16.73 20.99
CA SER A 274 -2.60 17.87 21.33
C SER A 274 -3.43 19.15 21.18
N LYS A 275 -3.90 19.71 22.31
CA LYS A 275 -4.76 20.90 22.33
C LYS A 275 -4.30 22.00 21.37
N PRO A 276 -3.02 22.46 21.40
CA PRO A 276 -2.61 23.56 20.53
C PRO A 276 -2.66 23.24 19.04
N LEU A 277 -2.39 21.98 18.66
CA LEU A 277 -2.45 21.56 17.29
C LEU A 277 -3.91 21.31 16.82
N PHE A 278 -4.73 20.78 17.70
CA PHE A 278 -6.15 20.58 17.44
C PHE A 278 -6.87 21.94 17.28
N ASP A 279 -6.60 22.89 18.17
CA ASP A 279 -7.11 24.26 18.07
C ASP A 279 -6.74 24.90 16.73
N TRP A 280 -5.51 24.70 16.27
CA TRP A 280 -5.09 25.21 14.99
C TRP A 280 -5.87 24.60 13.82
N VAL A 281 -6.17 23.30 13.87
CA VAL A 281 -7.02 22.64 12.84
C VAL A 281 -8.40 23.27 12.83
N ILE A 282 -9.05 23.38 13.99
CA ILE A 282 -10.41 23.96 14.10
C ILE A 282 -10.41 25.43 13.65
N GLU A 283 -9.45 26.22 14.13
CA GLU A 283 -9.29 27.64 13.71
C GLU A 283 -9.17 27.75 12.18
N ASN A 284 -8.33 26.92 11.57
CA ASN A 284 -8.13 26.96 10.12
C ASN A 284 -9.36 26.54 9.32
N LEU A 285 -10.11 25.54 9.76
CA LEU A 285 -11.37 25.14 9.13
C LEU A 285 -12.43 26.22 9.27
N LEU A 286 -12.59 26.82 10.44
CA LEU A 286 -13.52 27.93 10.67
C LEU A 286 -13.16 29.17 9.82
N LYS A 287 -11.89 29.55 9.76
CA LYS A 287 -11.43 30.63 8.90
C LYS A 287 -11.67 30.36 7.41
N ASN A 288 -11.48 29.11 6.98
CA ASN A 288 -11.78 28.73 5.60
C ASN A 288 -13.29 28.82 5.29
N ALA A 289 -14.13 28.44 6.23
CA ALA A 289 -15.59 28.60 6.14
C ALA A 289 -15.99 30.08 6.03
N LEU A 290 -15.46 30.94 6.92
CA LEU A 290 -15.70 32.39 6.88
C LEU A 290 -15.28 33.03 5.56
N ASP A 291 -14.11 32.66 5.05
CA ASP A 291 -13.60 33.15 3.76
C ASP A 291 -14.46 32.67 2.59
N ALA A 292 -15.00 31.44 2.66
CA ALA A 292 -15.86 30.89 1.61
C ALA A 292 -17.25 31.56 1.58
N MET A 293 -17.70 32.08 2.72
CA MET A 293 -18.97 32.79 2.89
C MET A 293 -18.86 34.31 2.74
N GLU A 294 -17.64 34.85 2.53
CA GLU A 294 -17.39 36.30 2.46
C GLU A 294 -17.95 37.06 3.68
N GLY A 295 -17.91 36.45 4.85
CA GLY A 295 -18.31 37.00 6.12
C GLY A 295 -19.84 37.06 6.38
N LYS A 296 -20.65 36.34 5.62
CA LYS A 296 -22.10 36.24 5.80
C LYS A 296 -22.59 34.82 5.53
N GLY A 297 -23.27 34.19 6.50
CA GLY A 297 -23.79 32.82 6.35
C GLY A 297 -23.90 32.08 7.67
N GLU A 298 -23.86 30.77 7.60
CA GLU A 298 -24.00 29.90 8.75
C GLU A 298 -22.86 28.85 8.78
N ILE A 299 -22.31 28.63 9.97
CA ILE A 299 -21.37 27.56 10.27
C ILE A 299 -22.04 26.62 11.28
N ASN A 300 -22.21 25.37 10.87
CA ASN A 300 -22.75 24.35 11.75
C ASN A 300 -21.66 23.30 12.07
N ILE A 301 -21.46 23.02 13.35
CA ILE A 301 -20.51 22.02 13.82
C ILE A 301 -21.31 20.89 14.47
N ASP A 302 -21.22 19.70 13.90
CA ASP A 302 -21.89 18.51 14.39
C ASP A 302 -20.88 17.51 14.93
N ILE A 303 -21.02 17.14 16.23
CA ILE A 303 -20.09 16.28 16.93
C ILE A 303 -20.82 15.02 17.36
N LYS A 304 -20.38 13.87 16.86
CA LYS A 304 -20.98 12.58 17.13
C LYS A 304 -19.95 11.54 17.51
N LYS A 305 -20.20 10.78 18.58
CA LYS A 305 -19.40 9.61 18.93
C LYS A 305 -20.16 8.34 18.53
N GLU A 306 -19.54 7.51 17.70
CA GLU A 306 -20.05 6.20 17.32
C GLU A 306 -19.02 5.13 17.65
N LYS A 307 -19.35 4.25 18.59
CA LYS A 307 -18.43 3.18 19.04
C LYS A 307 -17.07 3.73 19.49
N LYS A 308 -16.03 3.50 18.68
CA LYS A 308 -14.64 3.93 18.94
C LYS A 308 -14.22 5.13 18.11
N GLU A 309 -15.12 5.70 17.31
CA GLU A 309 -14.83 6.83 16.43
C GLU A 309 -15.62 8.07 16.85
N ILE A 310 -15.01 9.21 16.65
CA ILE A 310 -15.60 10.52 16.90
C ILE A 310 -15.58 11.26 15.57
N PHE A 311 -16.76 11.66 15.13
CA PHE A 311 -16.97 12.42 13.90
C PHE A 311 -17.24 13.87 14.26
N ILE A 312 -16.49 14.77 13.63
CA ILE A 312 -16.67 16.23 13.78
C ILE A 312 -16.88 16.77 12.37
N ASP A 313 -18.10 17.19 12.08
CA ASP A 313 -18.49 17.79 10.80
C ASP A 313 -18.53 19.31 10.97
N ILE A 314 -17.76 20.03 10.17
CA ILE A 314 -17.77 21.49 10.11
C ILE A 314 -18.34 21.88 8.75
N SER A 315 -19.56 22.41 8.76
CA SER A 315 -20.34 22.76 7.57
C SER A 315 -20.47 24.27 7.43
N ASP A 316 -20.23 24.79 6.26
CA ASP A 316 -20.45 26.19 5.90
C ASP A 316 -21.47 26.32 4.76
N THR A 317 -22.09 27.51 4.65
CA THR A 317 -22.99 27.87 3.55
C THR A 317 -22.31 28.73 2.48
N GLY A 318 -21.00 28.53 2.28
CA GLY A 318 -20.19 29.33 1.37
C GLY A 318 -20.27 28.90 -0.08
N LYS A 319 -19.31 29.35 -0.89
CA LYS A 319 -19.25 29.11 -2.34
C LYS A 319 -19.03 27.67 -2.77
N GLY A 320 -18.67 26.78 -1.85
CA GLY A 320 -18.37 25.39 -2.13
C GLY A 320 -17.05 25.18 -2.87
N ILE A 321 -16.72 23.89 -3.14
CA ILE A 321 -15.51 23.44 -3.81
C ILE A 321 -15.89 22.69 -5.09
N ALA A 322 -15.32 23.06 -6.21
CA ALA A 322 -15.54 22.36 -7.47
C ALA A 322 -15.06 20.89 -7.38
N PRO A 323 -15.80 19.91 -7.96
CA PRO A 323 -15.51 18.47 -7.82
C PRO A 323 -14.05 18.09 -8.16
N GLY A 324 -13.48 18.68 -9.20
CA GLY A 324 -12.07 18.46 -9.59
C GLY A 324 -11.04 18.95 -8.58
N ASN A 325 -11.43 19.83 -7.63
CA ASN A 325 -10.55 20.40 -6.62
C ASN A 325 -10.67 19.72 -5.26
N ILE A 326 -11.67 18.89 -5.00
CA ILE A 326 -11.90 18.23 -3.70
C ILE A 326 -10.65 17.49 -3.19
N ARG A 327 -9.96 16.74 -4.05
CA ARG A 327 -8.70 16.08 -3.70
C ARG A 327 -7.50 17.02 -3.66
N ARG A 328 -7.56 18.14 -4.40
CA ARG A 328 -6.46 19.09 -4.56
C ARG A 328 -6.35 20.07 -3.42
N VAL A 329 -7.47 20.39 -2.71
CA VAL A 329 -7.47 21.38 -1.62
C VAL A 329 -6.55 21.01 -0.46
N PHE A 330 -6.20 19.71 -0.32
CA PHE A 330 -5.26 19.21 0.67
C PHE A 330 -3.80 19.13 0.15
N LYS A 331 -3.54 19.49 -1.11
CA LYS A 331 -2.16 19.54 -1.62
C LYS A 331 -1.47 20.82 -1.11
N PRO A 332 -0.23 20.74 -0.60
CA PRO A 332 0.54 21.92 -0.22
C PRO A 332 0.63 22.94 -1.37
N GLY A 333 0.44 24.20 -1.03
CA GLY A 333 0.49 25.29 -2.00
C GLY A 333 -0.78 25.48 -2.84
N PHE A 334 -1.80 24.64 -2.69
CA PHE A 334 -3.06 24.84 -3.40
C PHE A 334 -3.90 25.94 -2.72
N THR A 335 -4.22 27.00 -3.47
CA THR A 335 -5.08 28.09 -3.02
C THR A 335 -5.86 28.67 -4.18
N THR A 336 -7.09 29.08 -3.92
CA THR A 336 -7.94 29.89 -4.80
C THR A 336 -8.03 31.34 -4.33
N LYS A 337 -7.35 31.68 -3.23
CA LYS A 337 -7.35 33.02 -2.62
C LYS A 337 -6.24 33.88 -3.23
N LYS A 338 -6.50 35.17 -3.42
CA LYS A 338 -5.48 36.13 -3.85
C LYS A 338 -4.33 36.31 -2.84
N ARG A 339 -4.60 36.09 -1.55
CA ARG A 339 -3.64 36.11 -0.46
C ARG A 339 -3.72 34.81 0.34
N GLY A 340 -2.58 34.14 0.54
CA GLY A 340 -2.48 32.92 1.31
C GLY A 340 -1.57 31.89 0.63
N TRP A 341 -0.82 31.17 1.44
CA TRP A 341 0.24 30.24 1.00
C TRP A 341 -0.31 28.86 0.55
N GLY A 342 -1.63 28.62 0.69
CA GLY A 342 -2.22 27.32 0.37
C GLY A 342 -1.74 26.16 1.29
N LEU A 343 -1.27 26.49 2.48
CA LEU A 343 -0.72 25.50 3.40
C LEU A 343 -1.71 25.05 4.49
N GLY A 344 -2.76 25.82 4.76
CA GLY A 344 -3.66 25.60 5.89
C GLY A 344 -4.29 24.20 5.90
N LEU A 345 -5.03 23.84 4.85
CA LEU A 345 -5.72 22.54 4.77
C LEU A 345 -4.75 21.36 4.69
N SER A 346 -3.64 21.50 3.98
CA SER A 346 -2.62 20.44 3.91
C SER A 346 -1.99 20.18 5.27
N LEU A 347 -1.78 21.24 6.04
CA LEU A 347 -1.25 21.17 7.39
C LEU A 347 -2.28 20.61 8.38
N SER A 348 -3.54 21.08 8.31
CA SER A 348 -4.63 20.52 9.13
C SER A 348 -4.78 19.03 8.91
N LYS A 349 -4.76 18.58 7.65
CA LYS A 349 -4.80 17.16 7.32
C LYS A 349 -3.63 16.41 7.94
N ARG A 350 -2.41 16.92 7.81
CA ARG A 350 -1.22 16.31 8.40
C ARG A 350 -1.30 16.24 9.93
N ILE A 351 -1.80 17.30 10.59
CA ILE A 351 -1.96 17.35 12.04
C ILE A 351 -2.92 16.23 12.48
N ILE A 352 -4.07 16.11 11.85
CA ILE A 352 -5.05 15.08 12.19
C ILE A 352 -4.52 13.67 11.90
N GLU A 353 -3.96 13.43 10.72
CA GLU A 353 -3.52 12.09 10.32
C GLU A 353 -2.27 11.62 11.07
N ARG A 354 -1.30 12.50 11.29
CA ARG A 354 -0.02 12.10 11.86
C ARG A 354 0.04 12.16 13.38
N TYR A 355 -0.53 13.21 13.98
CA TYR A 355 -0.41 13.42 15.42
C TYR A 355 -1.65 12.95 16.21
N HIS A 356 -2.81 12.91 15.57
CA HIS A 356 -4.05 12.45 16.20
C HIS A 356 -4.52 11.09 15.68
N GLN A 357 -3.78 10.46 14.72
CA GLN A 357 -4.11 9.16 14.10
C GLN A 357 -5.55 9.09 13.57
N GLY A 358 -6.07 10.22 13.13
CA GLY A 358 -7.40 10.42 12.60
C GLY A 358 -7.39 10.64 11.09
N GLU A 359 -8.52 11.11 10.57
CA GLU A 359 -8.69 11.46 9.16
C GLU A 359 -9.31 12.84 9.01
N LEU A 360 -8.92 13.59 7.96
CA LEU A 360 -9.56 14.85 7.57
C LEU A 360 -9.82 14.83 6.05
N PHE A 361 -11.10 15.01 5.69
CA PHE A 361 -11.53 15.04 4.29
C PHE A 361 -12.77 15.90 4.09
N VAL A 362 -13.08 16.19 2.81
CA VAL A 362 -14.34 16.83 2.43
C VAL A 362 -15.43 15.76 2.36
N LYS A 363 -16.38 15.81 3.29
CA LYS A 363 -17.54 14.91 3.32
C LYS A 363 -18.50 15.20 2.18
N GLN A 364 -18.79 16.48 1.97
CA GLN A 364 -19.71 16.98 0.95
C GLN A 364 -19.34 18.40 0.57
N SER A 365 -19.43 18.73 -0.72
CA SER A 365 -19.33 20.12 -1.18
C SER A 365 -20.09 20.27 -2.49
N GLU A 366 -20.85 21.36 -2.57
CA GLU A 366 -21.60 21.73 -3.78
C GLU A 366 -21.42 23.22 -4.03
N LEU A 367 -21.16 23.58 -5.28
CA LEU A 367 -20.95 24.98 -5.67
C LEU A 367 -22.20 25.81 -5.36
N GLY A 368 -22.00 26.91 -4.63
CA GLY A 368 -23.05 27.84 -4.22
C GLY A 368 -23.90 27.38 -3.02
N LYS A 369 -23.67 26.17 -2.47
CA LYS A 369 -24.40 25.65 -1.30
C LYS A 369 -23.53 25.46 -0.07
N GLY A 370 -22.20 25.35 -0.24
CA GLY A 370 -21.27 25.25 0.86
C GLY A 370 -20.42 23.98 0.87
N THR A 371 -19.69 23.80 1.96
CA THR A 371 -18.79 22.65 2.17
C THR A 371 -18.93 22.09 3.56
N THR A 372 -18.86 20.76 3.69
CA THR A 372 -18.71 20.06 4.97
C THR A 372 -17.36 19.36 5.01
N PHE A 373 -16.49 19.78 5.91
CA PHE A 373 -15.28 19.07 6.26
C PHE A 373 -15.57 18.10 7.40
N ARG A 374 -15.04 16.88 7.31
CA ARG A 374 -15.15 15.86 8.37
C ARG A 374 -13.78 15.54 8.94
N ILE A 375 -13.69 15.60 10.27
CA ILE A 375 -12.60 15.06 11.06
C ILE A 375 -13.11 13.76 11.68
N VAL A 376 -12.31 12.70 11.59
CA VAL A 376 -12.54 11.43 12.30
C VAL A 376 -11.40 11.23 13.28
N LEU A 377 -11.71 11.04 14.57
CA LEU A 377 -10.74 10.72 15.61
C LEU A 377 -11.10 9.39 16.27
N LYS A 378 -10.12 8.70 16.84
CA LYS A 378 -10.33 7.49 17.64
C LYS A 378 -10.50 7.88 19.12
N SER A 379 -11.51 7.31 19.79
CA SER A 379 -11.74 7.57 21.23
C SER A 379 -10.69 6.93 22.13
N ASP A 380 -10.08 5.81 21.69
CA ASP A 380 -9.10 5.02 22.43
C ASP A 380 -7.83 4.86 21.59
N ILE A 381 -6.87 5.77 21.75
CA ILE A 381 -5.52 5.61 21.21
C ILE A 381 -4.65 5.01 22.31
N GLN A 382 -4.21 3.76 22.18
CA GLN A 382 -3.10 3.25 22.98
C GLN A 382 -1.83 4.01 22.59
N GLN A 383 -1.19 4.65 23.55
CA GLN A 383 0.12 5.27 23.31
C GLN A 383 1.13 4.19 22.90
N PRO A 384 2.03 4.44 21.93
CA PRO A 384 3.11 3.52 21.56
C PRO A 384 4.17 3.49 22.66
N GLY A 385 3.87 3.06 23.86
CA GLY A 385 4.78 3.05 25.00
C GLY A 385 4.33 2.19 26.19
N GLU A 386 3.04 1.86 26.30
CA GLU A 386 2.50 1.17 27.49
C GLU A 386 2.52 -0.37 27.42
N GLN A 387 2.98 -0.98 26.33
CA GLN A 387 2.99 -2.46 26.18
C GLN A 387 4.16 -3.18 26.88
N LYS A 388 4.97 -2.55 27.73
CA LYS A 388 6.11 -3.23 28.39
C LYS A 388 6.06 -3.35 29.92
N GLN A 389 4.97 -3.06 30.60
CA GLN A 389 4.93 -3.18 32.08
C GLN A 389 3.94 -4.15 32.68
N SER A 390 3.19 -4.94 31.91
CA SER A 390 2.21 -5.89 32.48
C SER A 390 2.55 -7.38 32.40
N GLU A 391 3.77 -7.77 31.97
CA GLU A 391 4.17 -9.18 31.90
C GLU A 391 5.48 -9.51 32.64
N THR A 392 5.74 -8.92 33.77
CA THR A 392 6.79 -9.44 34.69
C THR A 392 6.29 -9.41 36.11
N ASN A 393 5.50 -10.42 36.47
CA ASN A 393 5.46 -10.93 37.83
C ASN A 393 5.08 -12.41 37.83
N PRO A 394 6.01 -13.38 37.71
CA PRO A 394 5.78 -14.71 38.18
C PRO A 394 6.10 -14.71 39.70
N GLY A 395 5.06 -14.92 40.49
CA GLY A 395 5.12 -15.02 41.92
C GLY A 395 6.16 -16.04 42.41
N GLN A 396 6.85 -15.61 43.40
CA GLN A 396 7.49 -16.46 44.38
C GLN A 396 6.45 -17.33 45.07
N ILE A 397 6.63 -18.61 45.01
CA ILE A 397 6.75 -19.49 46.19
C ILE A 397 7.53 -20.72 45.76
#